data_5a91e086dd1f3877bf4aea1700e2c257
#
_entry.id   5a91e086dd1f3877bf4aea1700e2c257
#
_cell.length_a   1.000
_cell.length_b   1.000
_cell.length_c   1.000
_cell.angle_alpha   90.00
_cell.angle_beta   90.00
_cell.angle_gamma   90.00
#
_symmetry.space_group_name_H-M   'P 1'
#
loop_
_entity.id
_entity.type
_entity.pdbx_description
1 polymer ?
#
loop_
_entity_poly.entity_id
_entity_poly.type
_entity_poly.pdbx_seq_one_letter_code
_entity_poly.pdbx_strand_id
1 'polypeptide(L)'
;MSKTVIQIGTKVGSTLEKVWQYYTMAEHVVNWNHASDDWYTPEAENDLKTGGYFTYKMAAKDGSFNFNFAGIYTLVEPLKTIAYTLGDGRKVTIVFSKTEDGIVINQSFEAEAVHDVDMQRQGWQAILDNFKQYTETH
;
A
#
# COMPACT_ATOMS: atom_id res chain seq x y z
N MET A 1 8.51 -9.25 -23.52
CA MET A 1 7.62 -8.08 -23.49
C MET A 1 7.90 -7.26 -22.24
N SER A 2 7.93 -5.95 -22.43
CA SER A 2 8.13 -5.05 -21.30
C SER A 2 6.83 -4.92 -20.50
N LYS A 3 6.97 -4.85 -19.19
CA LYS A 3 5.85 -4.60 -18.30
C LYS A 3 5.70 -3.10 -18.06
N THR A 4 4.45 -2.65 -17.97
CA THR A 4 4.18 -1.27 -17.62
C THR A 4 4.32 -1.11 -16.12
N VAL A 5 5.18 -0.19 -15.68
CA VAL A 5 5.37 0.13 -14.26
C VAL A 5 4.73 1.47 -13.98
N ILE A 6 3.87 1.50 -12.97
CA ILE A 6 3.18 2.72 -12.55
C ILE A 6 3.88 3.25 -11.30
N GLN A 7 4.10 4.57 -11.26
CA GLN A 7 4.71 5.22 -10.10
C GLN A 7 3.74 6.20 -9.48
N ILE A 8 3.62 6.13 -8.16
CA ILE A 8 2.82 7.06 -7.35
C ILE A 8 3.64 7.51 -6.17
N GLY A 9 3.19 8.56 -5.49
CA GLY A 9 3.90 9.05 -4.33
C GLY A 9 3.09 10.05 -3.54
N THR A 10 3.58 10.32 -2.32
CA THR A 10 3.00 11.33 -1.45
C THR A 10 4.06 11.78 -0.44
N LYS A 11 3.81 12.91 0.20
CA LYS A 11 4.63 13.40 1.31
C LYS A 11 3.75 13.48 2.56
N VAL A 12 4.20 12.84 3.64
CA VAL A 12 3.45 12.76 4.89
C VAL A 12 4.12 13.64 5.93
N GLY A 13 3.37 14.54 6.55
CA GLY A 13 3.85 15.44 7.60
C GLY A 13 3.89 14.75 8.95
N SER A 14 4.83 13.83 9.13
CA SER A 14 5.01 13.09 10.37
C SER A 14 6.45 12.56 10.47
N THR A 15 6.74 11.78 11.51
CA THR A 15 8.05 11.16 11.68
C THR A 15 8.16 9.88 10.86
N LEU A 16 9.39 9.49 10.54
CA LEU A 16 9.64 8.26 9.78
C LEU A 16 9.17 7.03 10.54
N GLU A 17 9.41 6.99 11.84
CA GLU A 17 8.98 5.88 12.70
C GLU A 17 7.47 5.71 12.70
N LYS A 18 6.72 6.82 12.82
CA LYS A 18 5.26 6.79 12.80
C LYS A 18 4.73 6.38 11.43
N VAL A 19 5.30 6.95 10.36
CA VAL A 19 4.90 6.61 8.99
C VAL A 19 5.10 5.12 8.74
N TRP A 20 6.26 4.59 9.13
CA TRP A 20 6.56 3.16 8.97
C TRP A 20 5.58 2.28 9.76
N GLN A 21 5.34 2.61 11.03
CA GLN A 21 4.43 1.84 11.88
C GLN A 21 3.00 1.84 11.32
N TYR A 22 2.50 3.00 10.94
CA TYR A 22 1.13 3.12 10.46
C TYR A 22 0.94 2.44 9.11
N TYR A 23 1.99 2.38 8.30
CA TYR A 23 1.93 1.71 7.00
C TYR A 23 1.98 0.18 7.13
N THR A 24 2.64 -0.34 8.15
CA THR A 24 2.95 -1.77 8.24
C THR A 24 2.16 -2.55 9.30
N MET A 25 1.71 -1.89 10.36
CA MET A 25 0.98 -2.60 11.42
C MET A 25 -0.46 -2.84 11.01
N ALA A 26 -0.90 -4.11 11.12
CA ALA A 26 -2.24 -4.52 10.69
C ALA A 26 -3.35 -3.69 11.34
N GLU A 27 -3.20 -3.34 12.62
CA GLU A 27 -4.19 -2.53 13.34
C GLU A 27 -4.40 -1.13 12.76
N HIS A 28 -3.38 -0.60 12.07
CA HIS A 28 -3.49 0.68 11.38
C HIS A 28 -3.96 0.50 9.93
N VAL A 29 -3.48 -0.54 9.24
CA VAL A 29 -3.81 -0.82 7.84
C VAL A 29 -5.32 -0.91 7.63
N VAL A 30 -6.05 -1.52 8.57
CA VAL A 30 -7.51 -1.67 8.46
C VAL A 30 -8.25 -0.33 8.42
N ASN A 31 -7.60 0.77 8.84
CA ASN A 31 -8.21 2.09 8.89
C ASN A 31 -8.02 2.91 7.61
N TRP A 32 -6.99 2.63 6.80
CA TRP A 32 -6.71 3.46 5.63
C TRP A 32 -6.66 2.70 4.30
N ASN A 33 -6.64 1.37 4.31
CA ASN A 33 -6.42 0.59 3.09
C ASN A 33 -7.71 0.44 2.27
N HIS A 34 -8.19 1.55 1.72
CA HIS A 34 -9.33 1.58 0.80
C HIS A 34 -9.21 2.82 -0.10
N ALA A 35 -9.73 2.71 -1.32
CA ALA A 35 -9.65 3.79 -2.31
C ALA A 35 -10.82 4.76 -2.21
N SER A 36 -11.97 4.34 -1.68
CA SER A 36 -13.17 5.15 -1.58
C SER A 36 -13.99 4.74 -0.36
N ASP A 37 -14.95 5.57 0.04
CA ASP A 37 -15.72 5.38 1.27
C ASP A 37 -16.69 4.19 1.22
N ASP A 38 -16.97 3.65 0.04
CA ASP A 38 -17.83 2.46 -0.11
C ASP A 38 -17.05 1.14 0.01
N TRP A 39 -15.75 1.22 0.28
CA TRP A 39 -14.88 0.07 0.53
C TRP A 39 -14.21 0.16 1.91
N TYR A 40 -13.81 -0.96 2.46
CA TYR A 40 -13.07 -1.00 3.72
C TYR A 40 -12.23 -2.28 3.81
N THR A 41 -11.34 -2.33 4.79
CA THR A 41 -10.49 -3.50 5.04
C THR A 41 -10.85 -4.07 6.41
N PRO A 42 -11.76 -5.07 6.47
CA PRO A 42 -12.19 -5.62 7.76
C PRO A 42 -11.12 -6.43 8.49
N GLU A 43 -10.18 -6.99 7.75
CA GLU A 43 -9.12 -7.82 8.33
C GLU A 43 -7.81 -7.58 7.61
N ALA A 44 -6.71 -7.61 8.38
CA ALA A 44 -5.37 -7.52 7.82
C ALA A 44 -4.43 -8.41 8.63
N GLU A 45 -3.57 -9.14 7.92
CA GLU A 45 -2.50 -9.94 8.52
C GLU A 45 -1.19 -9.55 7.85
N ASN A 46 -0.13 -9.41 8.63
CA ASN A 46 1.14 -8.96 8.11
C ASN A 46 2.31 -9.59 8.86
N ASP A 47 3.07 -10.41 8.17
CA ASP A 47 4.33 -10.98 8.67
C ASP A 47 5.47 -10.20 8.01
N LEU A 48 5.85 -9.08 8.60
CA LEU A 48 6.74 -8.08 8.02
C LEU A 48 8.21 -8.50 8.11
N LYS A 49 8.61 -9.38 7.19
CA LYS A 49 9.99 -9.82 7.03
C LYS A 49 10.19 -10.35 5.62
N THR A 50 11.43 -10.36 5.15
CA THR A 50 11.74 -10.99 3.87
C THR A 50 11.35 -12.46 3.91
N GLY A 51 10.54 -12.90 2.95
CA GLY A 51 9.98 -14.24 2.90
C GLY A 51 8.64 -14.40 3.62
N GLY A 52 8.23 -13.40 4.42
CA GLY A 52 6.93 -13.39 5.06
C GLY A 52 5.82 -13.00 4.10
N TYR A 53 4.56 -13.17 4.51
CA TYR A 53 3.44 -12.80 3.65
C TYR A 53 2.49 -11.85 4.37
N PHE A 54 1.68 -11.18 3.55
CA PHE A 54 0.59 -10.34 4.07
C PHE A 54 -0.70 -10.66 3.33
N THR A 55 -1.82 -10.43 4.01
CA THR A 55 -3.16 -10.54 3.41
C THR A 55 -4.03 -9.44 3.98
N TYR A 56 -4.53 -8.56 3.12
CA TYR A 56 -5.48 -7.51 3.48
C TYR A 56 -6.79 -7.84 2.80
N LYS A 57 -7.82 -8.16 3.59
CA LYS A 57 -9.15 -8.42 3.05
C LYS A 57 -9.82 -7.09 2.71
N MET A 58 -10.13 -6.89 1.45
CA MET A 58 -10.81 -5.68 0.98
C MET A 58 -12.24 -6.02 0.60
N ALA A 59 -13.19 -5.24 1.10
CA ALA A 59 -14.61 -5.54 0.94
C ALA A 59 -15.41 -4.28 0.63
N ALA A 60 -16.44 -4.44 -0.22
CA ALA A 60 -17.43 -3.40 -0.42
C ALA A 60 -18.38 -3.39 0.78
N LYS A 61 -18.70 -2.19 1.26
CA LYS A 61 -19.55 -2.03 2.44
C LYS A 61 -20.97 -2.57 2.24
N ASP A 62 -21.44 -2.61 0.99
CA ASP A 62 -22.76 -3.15 0.66
C ASP A 62 -22.78 -4.68 0.55
N GLY A 63 -21.63 -5.34 0.74
CA GLY A 63 -21.54 -6.79 0.67
C GLY A 63 -21.47 -7.37 -0.73
N SER A 64 -21.45 -6.54 -1.78
CA SER A 64 -21.52 -6.99 -3.17
C SER A 64 -20.26 -7.71 -3.65
N PHE A 65 -19.11 -7.40 -3.05
CA PHE A 65 -17.82 -7.91 -3.51
C PHE A 65 -16.77 -7.88 -2.40
N ASN A 66 -15.87 -8.85 -2.41
CA ASN A 66 -14.69 -8.82 -1.56
C ASN A 66 -13.56 -9.60 -2.23
N PHE A 67 -12.31 -9.28 -1.85
CA PHE A 67 -11.15 -10.02 -2.32
C PHE A 67 -10.01 -9.84 -1.32
N ASN A 68 -9.01 -10.72 -1.41
CA ASN A 68 -7.80 -10.62 -0.59
C ASN A 68 -6.68 -10.01 -1.42
N PHE A 69 -6.15 -8.88 -0.94
CA PHE A 69 -4.95 -8.27 -1.48
C PHE A 69 -3.77 -8.87 -0.72
N ALA A 70 -3.02 -9.75 -1.37
CA ALA A 70 -2.02 -10.58 -0.70
C ALA A 70 -0.73 -10.68 -1.50
N GLY A 71 0.37 -10.87 -0.79
CA GLY A 71 1.67 -11.02 -1.43
C GLY A 71 2.71 -11.59 -0.48
N ILE A 72 3.91 -11.79 -1.02
CA ILE A 72 5.07 -12.28 -0.28
C ILE A 72 6.16 -11.22 -0.35
N TYR A 73 6.71 -10.84 0.80
CA TYR A 73 7.78 -9.87 0.85
C TYR A 73 9.07 -10.45 0.27
N THR A 74 9.66 -9.73 -0.67
CA THR A 74 10.97 -10.08 -1.25
C THR A 74 12.09 -9.27 -0.62
N LEU A 75 11.75 -8.11 0.00
CA LEU A 75 12.70 -7.28 0.70
C LEU A 75 11.97 -6.47 1.78
N VAL A 76 12.49 -6.49 3.00
CA VAL A 76 12.06 -5.59 4.06
C VAL A 76 13.29 -4.98 4.71
N GLU A 77 13.51 -3.69 4.43
CA GLU A 77 14.55 -2.89 5.08
C GLU A 77 13.85 -1.91 6.00
N PRO A 78 13.88 -2.11 7.32
CA PRO A 78 13.12 -1.28 8.26
C PRO A 78 13.38 0.21 8.07
N LEU A 79 12.31 0.98 8.05
CA LEU A 79 12.31 2.45 7.92
C LEU A 79 12.84 2.93 6.56
N LYS A 80 12.92 2.05 5.56
CA LYS A 80 13.55 2.39 4.29
C LYS A 80 12.82 1.85 3.07
N THR A 81 12.73 0.52 2.92
CA THR A 81 12.22 -0.09 1.69
C THR A 81 11.40 -1.34 1.98
N ILE A 82 10.28 -1.47 1.28
CA ILE A 82 9.47 -2.68 1.25
C ILE A 82 9.29 -3.07 -0.21
N ALA A 83 9.54 -4.35 -0.53
CA ALA A 83 9.23 -4.90 -1.84
C ALA A 83 8.51 -6.22 -1.66
N TYR A 84 7.52 -6.45 -2.52
CA TYR A 84 6.76 -7.70 -2.47
C TYR A 84 6.28 -8.10 -3.86
N THR A 85 5.91 -9.39 -3.97
CA THR A 85 5.30 -9.94 -5.18
C THR A 85 3.88 -10.34 -4.84
N LEU A 86 2.93 -9.85 -5.61
CA LEU A 86 1.51 -10.19 -5.46
C LEU A 86 1.24 -11.61 -5.96
N GLY A 87 0.07 -12.15 -5.59
CA GLY A 87 -0.29 -13.51 -5.96
C GLY A 87 -0.32 -13.80 -7.46
N ASP A 88 -0.53 -12.77 -8.28
CA ASP A 88 -0.51 -12.89 -9.74
C ASP A 88 0.88 -12.65 -10.36
N GLY A 89 1.92 -12.47 -9.53
CA GLY A 89 3.29 -12.28 -9.98
C GLY A 89 3.73 -10.83 -10.16
N ARG A 90 2.84 -9.86 -10.00
CA ARG A 90 3.21 -8.44 -10.13
C ARG A 90 4.08 -8.01 -8.96
N LYS A 91 5.10 -7.21 -9.27
CA LYS A 91 6.07 -6.73 -8.28
C LYS A 91 5.75 -5.30 -7.85
N VAL A 92 5.92 -5.04 -6.56
CA VAL A 92 5.67 -3.72 -5.96
C VAL A 92 6.88 -3.35 -5.11
N THR A 93 7.30 -2.09 -5.18
CA THR A 93 8.40 -1.55 -4.37
C THR A 93 7.96 -0.22 -3.77
N ILE A 94 8.20 -0.05 -2.47
CA ILE A 94 7.83 1.16 -1.73
C ILE A 94 9.08 1.67 -1.01
N VAL A 95 9.45 2.91 -1.28
CA VAL A 95 10.64 3.54 -0.69
C VAL A 95 10.21 4.72 0.19
N PHE A 96 10.70 4.73 1.42
CA PHE A 96 10.45 5.78 2.40
C PHE A 96 11.70 6.66 2.51
N SER A 97 11.55 7.97 2.32
CA SER A 97 12.68 8.91 2.35
C SER A 97 12.37 10.08 3.27
N LYS A 98 13.30 10.38 4.17
CA LYS A 98 13.16 11.52 5.07
C LYS A 98 13.61 12.80 4.36
N THR A 99 12.78 13.85 4.44
CA THR A 99 13.09 15.18 3.94
C THR A 99 12.97 16.20 5.06
N GLU A 100 13.30 17.47 4.79
CA GLU A 100 13.24 18.54 5.80
C GLU A 100 11.83 18.75 6.35
N ASP A 101 10.81 18.55 5.51
CA ASP A 101 9.42 18.88 5.86
C ASP A 101 8.48 17.68 5.90
N GLY A 102 9.03 16.46 5.90
CA GLY A 102 8.20 15.27 6.02
C GLY A 102 8.85 14.03 5.44
N ILE A 103 8.03 13.00 5.29
CA ILE A 103 8.45 11.71 4.75
C ILE A 103 7.85 11.54 3.36
N VAL A 104 8.72 11.34 2.37
CA VAL A 104 8.29 11.05 1.01
C VAL A 104 8.16 9.54 0.85
N ILE A 105 7.01 9.10 0.34
CA ILE A 105 6.76 7.71 -0.01
C ILE A 105 6.69 7.65 -1.53
N ASN A 106 7.57 6.82 -2.12
CA ASN A 106 7.52 6.52 -3.56
C ASN A 106 7.17 5.05 -3.72
N GLN A 107 6.12 4.78 -4.50
CA GLN A 107 5.63 3.43 -4.72
C GLN A 107 5.59 3.14 -6.21
N SER A 108 6.22 2.02 -6.62
CA SER A 108 6.24 1.53 -7.99
C SER A 108 5.55 0.18 -8.03
N PHE A 109 4.66 -0.03 -8.99
CA PHE A 109 4.00 -1.32 -9.13
C PHE A 109 3.77 -1.65 -10.60
N GLU A 110 3.78 -2.95 -10.91
CA GLU A 110 3.52 -3.44 -12.26
C GLU A 110 2.02 -3.42 -12.52
N ALA A 111 1.62 -2.87 -13.68
CA ALA A 111 0.21 -2.79 -14.05
C ALA A 111 -0.32 -4.18 -14.40
N GLU A 112 -1.57 -4.43 -14.05
CA GLU A 112 -2.27 -5.60 -14.53
C GLU A 112 -2.75 -5.36 -15.98
N ALA A 113 -3.17 -6.44 -16.66
CA ALA A 113 -3.52 -6.37 -18.09
C ALA A 113 -5.00 -6.03 -18.34
N VAL A 114 -5.87 -6.11 -17.33
CA VAL A 114 -7.33 -6.03 -17.50
C VAL A 114 -7.85 -4.60 -17.46
N HIS A 115 -7.34 -3.80 -16.51
CA HIS A 115 -7.83 -2.43 -16.30
C HIS A 115 -6.91 -1.41 -16.94
N ASP A 116 -7.48 -0.25 -17.27
CA ASP A 116 -6.74 0.88 -17.78
C ASP A 116 -5.65 1.32 -16.79
N VAL A 117 -4.48 1.70 -17.32
CA VAL A 117 -3.33 2.13 -16.51
C VAL A 117 -3.67 3.34 -15.63
N ASP A 118 -4.39 4.31 -16.18
CA ASP A 118 -4.78 5.50 -15.42
C ASP A 118 -5.77 5.17 -14.31
N MET A 119 -6.67 4.23 -14.54
CA MET A 119 -7.59 3.77 -13.50
C MET A 119 -6.85 3.09 -12.36
N GLN A 120 -5.87 2.25 -12.68
CA GLN A 120 -5.04 1.60 -11.66
C GLN A 120 -4.25 2.63 -10.86
N ARG A 121 -3.62 3.61 -11.55
CA ARG A 121 -2.87 4.67 -10.88
C ARG A 121 -3.76 5.44 -9.90
N GLN A 122 -4.96 5.82 -10.34
CA GLN A 122 -5.88 6.56 -9.50
C GLN A 122 -6.31 5.78 -8.26
N GLY A 123 -6.60 4.48 -8.41
CA GLY A 123 -7.00 3.64 -7.29
C GLY A 123 -5.90 3.46 -6.26
N TRP A 124 -4.69 3.16 -6.70
CA TRP A 124 -3.55 3.01 -5.80
C TRP A 124 -3.16 4.34 -5.14
N GLN A 125 -3.22 5.45 -5.89
CA GLN A 125 -2.95 6.78 -5.35
C GLN A 125 -3.99 7.16 -4.29
N ALA A 126 -5.26 6.83 -4.51
CA ALA A 126 -6.33 7.13 -3.54
C ALA A 126 -6.09 6.42 -2.20
N ILE A 127 -5.63 5.17 -2.23
CA ILE A 127 -5.26 4.44 -1.02
C ILE A 127 -4.09 5.13 -0.30
N LEU A 128 -3.08 5.55 -1.06
CA LEU A 128 -1.93 6.24 -0.50
C LEU A 128 -2.31 7.61 0.07
N ASP A 129 -3.23 8.32 -0.57
CA ASP A 129 -3.75 9.59 -0.07
C ASP A 129 -4.53 9.40 1.25
N ASN A 130 -5.28 8.32 1.37
CA ASN A 130 -5.95 7.95 2.62
C ASN A 130 -4.94 7.67 3.73
N PHE A 131 -3.87 6.98 3.39
CA PHE A 131 -2.79 6.73 4.35
C PHE A 131 -2.20 8.04 4.86
N LYS A 132 -1.91 8.98 3.96
CA LYS A 132 -1.38 10.29 4.32
C LYS A 132 -2.33 10.99 5.30
N GLN A 133 -3.60 11.08 4.96
CA GLN A 133 -4.60 11.74 5.79
C GLN A 133 -4.72 11.07 7.15
N TYR A 134 -4.79 9.75 7.18
CA TYR A 134 -4.88 9.00 8.43
C TYR A 134 -3.67 9.26 9.33
N THR A 135 -2.48 9.20 8.77
CA THR A 135 -1.24 9.36 9.53
C THR A 135 -1.09 10.77 10.08
N GLU A 136 -1.49 11.78 9.30
CA GLU A 136 -1.36 13.19 9.71
C GLU A 136 -2.42 13.59 10.75
N THR A 137 -3.51 12.81 10.89
CA THR A 137 -4.60 13.13 11.80
C THR A 137 -4.69 12.20 13.02
N HIS A 138 -3.86 11.21 13.08
CA HIS A 138 -3.79 10.25 14.19
C HIS A 138 -2.40 10.18 14.77
#